data_abdb7b4d4bb6185ead6478c4db7504ea
#
_entry.id   abdb7b4d4bb6185ead6478c4db7504ea
#
_cell.length_a   1.000
_cell.length_b   1.000
_cell.length_c   1.000
_cell.angle_alpha   90.00
_cell.angle_beta   90.00
_cell.angle_gamma   90.00
#
_symmetry.space_group_name_H-M   'P 1'
#
loop_
_entity.id
_entity.type
_entity.pdbx_description
1 polymer ?
#
loop_
_entity_poly.entity_id
_entity_poly.type
_entity_poly.pdbx_seq_one_letter_code
_entity_poly.pdbx_strand_id
1 'polypeptide(L)' 'MERQDELVKGPLGIMPRSIWHEHNRYPGKKEMDERIAAIGQAIARFNFAGIGLPIEWKEELADLNEALKNNF' A
#
# COMPACT_ATOMS: atom_id res chain seq x y z
N MET A 1 -18.17 -8.02 8.89
CA MET A 1 -16.86 -7.42 9.20
C MET A 1 -15.83 -7.71 8.14
N GLU A 2 -15.62 -8.97 7.86
CA GLU A 2 -14.64 -9.33 6.84
C GLU A 2 -14.97 -8.77 5.48
N ARG A 3 -16.25 -8.62 5.19
CA ARG A 3 -16.68 -8.06 3.91
C ARG A 3 -16.27 -6.61 3.72
N GLN A 4 -16.20 -5.86 4.83
CA GLN A 4 -15.72 -4.49 4.75
C GLN A 4 -14.27 -4.44 4.35
N ASP A 5 -13.47 -5.36 4.90
CA ASP A 5 -12.07 -5.44 4.54
C ASP A 5 -11.89 -5.79 3.07
N GLU A 6 -12.72 -6.72 2.57
CA GLU A 6 -12.67 -7.09 1.16
C GLU A 6 -13.02 -5.92 0.26
N LEU A 7 -14.05 -5.15 0.63
CA LEU A 7 -14.45 -3.97 -0.14
C LEU A 7 -13.37 -2.92 -0.14
N VAL A 8 -12.73 -2.71 1.01
CA VAL A 8 -11.67 -1.72 1.15
C VAL A 8 -10.42 -2.15 0.39
N LYS A 9 -10.06 -3.43 0.50
CA LYS A 9 -8.87 -3.95 -0.17
C LYS A 9 -9.05 -4.09 -1.67
N GLY A 10 -10.30 -4.33 -2.11
CA GLY A 10 -10.58 -4.50 -3.51
C GLY A 10 -9.92 -5.74 -4.11
N PRO A 11 -9.90 -5.84 -5.44
CA PRO A 11 -9.38 -7.04 -6.12
C PRO A 11 -7.87 -7.18 -6.01
N LEU A 12 -7.17 -6.13 -5.60
CA LEU A 12 -5.71 -6.17 -5.49
C LEU A 12 -5.23 -6.76 -4.17
N GLY A 13 -6.15 -7.01 -3.24
CA GLY A 13 -5.81 -7.61 -1.96
C GLY A 13 -5.26 -6.64 -0.93
N ILE A 14 -5.12 -5.36 -1.28
CA ILE A 14 -4.73 -4.31 -0.35
C ILE A 14 -5.62 -3.10 -0.57
N MET A 15 -5.67 -2.25 0.45
CA MET A 15 -6.44 -1.01 0.39
C MET A 15 -5.90 -0.10 -0.70
N PRO A 16 -6.75 0.44 -1.59
CA PRO A 16 -6.28 1.41 -2.57
C PRO A 16 -5.64 2.62 -1.91
N ARG A 17 -4.69 3.25 -2.62
CA ARG A 17 -3.94 4.38 -2.08
C ARG A 17 -4.86 5.52 -1.62
N SER A 18 -5.86 5.85 -2.39
CA SER A 18 -6.77 6.94 -2.05
C SER A 18 -7.50 6.69 -0.73
N ILE A 19 -7.94 5.46 -0.51
CA ILE A 19 -8.63 5.10 0.72
C ILE A 19 -7.65 5.08 1.89
N TRP A 20 -6.44 4.58 1.68
CA TRP A 20 -5.43 4.57 2.72
C TRP A 20 -5.10 6.00 3.17
N HIS A 21 -4.94 6.93 2.23
CA HIS A 21 -4.67 8.33 2.54
C HIS A 21 -5.83 8.99 3.29
N GLU A 22 -7.05 8.59 2.98
CA GLU A 22 -8.22 9.09 3.70
C GLU A 22 -8.20 8.70 5.16
N HIS A 23 -7.80 7.45 5.43
CA HIS A 23 -7.72 6.92 6.79
C HIS A 23 -6.47 7.37 7.53
N ASN A 24 -5.41 7.72 6.80
CA ASN A 24 -4.11 8.08 7.37
C ASN A 24 -3.64 9.41 6.79
N ARG A 25 -4.34 10.49 7.12
CA ARG A 25 -4.01 11.81 6.59
C ARG A 25 -2.65 12.30 7.04
N TYR A 26 -2.27 11.95 8.26
CA TYR A 26 -0.99 12.34 8.83
C TYR A 26 -0.28 11.09 9.34
N PRO A 27 0.16 10.23 8.41
CA PRO A 27 0.74 8.95 8.81
C PRO A 27 2.08 9.15 9.50
N GLY A 28 2.29 8.42 10.61
CA GLY A 28 3.58 8.36 11.25
C GLY A 28 4.46 7.32 10.60
N LYS A 29 5.67 7.16 11.16
CA LYS A 29 6.62 6.18 10.63
C LYS A 29 6.03 4.77 10.63
N LYS A 30 5.33 4.40 11.71
CA LYS A 30 4.74 3.07 11.83
C LYS A 30 3.73 2.81 10.71
N GLU A 31 2.84 3.77 10.46
CA GLU A 31 1.82 3.64 9.43
C GLU A 31 2.43 3.53 8.06
N MET A 32 3.45 4.32 7.77
CA MET A 32 4.15 4.24 6.49
C MET A 32 4.88 2.93 6.31
N ASP A 33 5.56 2.46 7.35
CA ASP A 33 6.25 1.16 7.31
C ASP A 33 5.27 0.02 7.06
N GLU A 34 4.11 0.06 7.72
CA GLU A 34 3.07 -0.95 7.52
C GLU A 34 2.53 -0.92 6.10
N ARG A 35 2.36 0.27 5.55
CA ARG A 35 1.88 0.40 4.17
C ARG A 35 2.91 -0.14 3.17
N ILE A 36 4.18 0.18 3.38
CA ILE A 36 5.26 -0.33 2.54
C ILE A 36 5.29 -1.85 2.58
N ALA A 37 5.15 -2.43 3.76
CA ALA A 37 5.12 -3.89 3.91
C ALA A 37 3.93 -4.50 3.18
N ALA A 38 2.76 -3.90 3.28
CA ALA A 38 1.57 -4.39 2.60
C ALA A 38 1.74 -4.37 1.08
N ILE A 39 2.30 -3.28 0.55
CA ILE A 39 2.57 -3.18 -0.87
C ILE A 39 3.61 -4.22 -1.31
N GLY A 40 4.66 -4.38 -0.51
CA GLY A 40 5.69 -5.37 -0.80
C GLY A 40 5.14 -6.79 -0.87
N GLN A 41 4.26 -7.14 0.06
CA GLN A 41 3.61 -8.45 0.05
C GLN A 41 2.72 -8.63 -1.18
N ALA A 42 2.00 -7.58 -1.56
CA ALA A 42 1.15 -7.63 -2.74
C ALA A 42 1.98 -7.79 -4.00
N ILE A 43 3.12 -7.10 -4.09
CA ILE A 43 4.05 -7.25 -5.21
C ILE A 43 4.55 -8.69 -5.29
N ALA A 44 4.91 -9.28 -4.16
CA ALA A 44 5.39 -10.67 -4.14
C ALA A 44 4.31 -11.63 -4.64
N ARG A 45 3.06 -11.42 -4.22
CA ARG A 45 1.96 -12.27 -4.69
C ARG A 45 1.76 -12.15 -6.20
N PHE A 46 1.82 -10.94 -6.74
CA PHE A 46 1.66 -10.72 -8.16
C PHE A 46 2.82 -11.32 -8.97
N ASN A 47 4.04 -11.16 -8.47
CA ASN A 47 5.20 -11.77 -9.13
C ASN A 47 5.10 -13.28 -9.14
N PHE A 48 4.66 -13.88 -8.04
CA PHE A 48 4.49 -15.32 -7.96
C PHE A 48 3.43 -15.81 -8.95
N ALA A 49 2.37 -15.04 -9.12
CA ALA A 49 1.28 -15.39 -10.04
C ALA A 49 1.60 -15.04 -11.49
N GLY A 50 2.69 -14.33 -11.76
CA GLY A 50 3.04 -13.91 -13.10
C GLY A 50 2.16 -12.79 -13.65
N ILE A 51 1.57 -12.01 -12.75
CA ILE A 51 0.69 -10.90 -13.14
C ILE A 51 1.48 -9.59 -13.12
N GLY A 52 1.21 -8.71 -14.08
CA GLY A 52 1.85 -7.41 -14.13
C GLY A 52 1.50 -6.55 -12.93
N LEU A 53 2.47 -5.76 -12.46
CA LEU A 53 2.29 -4.91 -11.29
C LEU A 53 1.63 -3.60 -11.67
N PRO A 54 0.68 -3.10 -10.86
CA PRO A 54 0.15 -1.76 -11.05
C PRO A 54 1.25 -0.72 -10.87
N ILE A 55 1.33 0.23 -11.79
CA ILE A 55 2.34 1.30 -11.72
C ILE A 55 2.16 2.13 -10.46
N GLU A 56 0.93 2.25 -9.97
CA GLU A 56 0.60 3.01 -8.78
C GLU A 56 1.38 2.52 -7.55
N TRP A 57 1.64 1.23 -7.46
CA TRP A 57 2.39 0.67 -6.34
C TRP A 57 3.83 1.16 -6.33
N LYS A 58 4.44 1.25 -7.51
CA LYS A 58 5.81 1.75 -7.61
C LYS A 58 5.89 3.21 -7.24
N GLU A 59 4.93 3.98 -7.71
CA GLU A 59 4.87 5.40 -7.39
C GLU A 59 4.62 5.63 -5.90
N GLU A 60 3.71 4.86 -5.32
CA GLU A 60 3.41 4.98 -3.90
C GLU A 60 4.61 4.60 -3.05
N LEU A 61 5.32 3.54 -3.41
CA LEU A 61 6.52 3.13 -2.68
C LEU A 61 7.58 4.21 -2.72
N ALA A 62 7.78 4.83 -3.88
CA ALA A 62 8.75 5.92 -4.00
C ALA A 62 8.37 7.10 -3.11
N ASP A 63 7.09 7.45 -3.12
CA ASP A 63 6.60 8.56 -2.29
C ASP A 63 6.75 8.26 -0.80
N LEU A 64 6.41 7.04 -0.38
CA LEU A 64 6.53 6.65 1.02
C LEU A 64 7.98 6.63 1.48
N ASN A 65 8.86 6.07 0.66
CA ASN A 65 10.28 6.03 0.99
C ASN A 65 10.87 7.43 1.10
N GLU A 66 10.48 8.32 0.20
CA GLU A 66 10.94 9.69 0.24
C GLU A 66 10.43 10.41 1.49
N ALA A 67 9.16 10.20 1.84
CA ALA A 67 8.59 10.80 3.04
C ALA A 67 9.30 10.31 4.30
N LEU A 68 9.61 9.02 4.38
CA LEU A 68 10.34 8.48 5.52
C LEU A 68 11.73 9.06 5.61
N LYS A 69 12.40 9.21 4.47
CA LYS A 69 13.74 9.76 4.42
C LYS A 69 13.77 11.21 4.87
N ASN A 70 12.76 11.99 4.48
CA ASN A 70 12.75 13.43 4.73
C ASN A 70 12.15 13.81 6.10
N ASN A 71 11.28 12.99 6.65
CA ASN A 71 10.54 13.35 7.87
C ASN A 71 10.99 12.58 9.11
N PHE A 72 11.73 11.54 8.94
CA PHE A 72 12.20 10.67 10.02
C PHE A 72 13.67 10.30 9.81
#